data_3cc7c14ed216ddbd206b6f493b2da69a
#
_entry.id   3cc7c14ed216ddbd206b6f493b2da69a
#
_cell.length_a   1.000
_cell.length_b   1.000
_cell.length_c   1.000
_cell.angle_alpha   90.00
_cell.angle_beta   90.00
_cell.angle_gamma   90.00
#
_symmetry.space_group_name_H-M   'P 1'
#
loop_
_entity.id
_entity.type
_entity.pdbx_description
1 polymer ?
#
loop_
_entity_poly.entity_id
_entity_poly.type
_entity_poly.pdbx_seq_one_letter_code
_entity_poly.pdbx_strand_id
1 'polypeptide(L)'
;GTNVFLRKVEGRSIYKAIEKYKVDHMCGAPIVLNLVIEAFSDRQITLSKECKVMTAAAPPPPKTLKAMQKLGFAVTHVYGLTEVYGPCVVSTWKEDWDHLPLDEQANLKARQGIEYLVQEDINVIDVKTGDSIPWDGKTIGELLLRGNITMKGYLKNIDATKEAFDNGWFHTGDLAV
;
A
#
# COMPACT_ATOMS: atom_id res chain seq x y z
N GLY A 1 -7.59 -18.55 10.67
CA GLY A 1 -6.45 -18.87 9.79
C GLY A 1 -5.20 -19.24 10.59
N THR A 2 -4.23 -19.86 9.93
CA THR A 2 -2.94 -20.22 10.53
C THR A 2 -1.92 -19.14 10.20
N ASN A 3 -1.22 -18.62 11.21
CA ASN A 3 -0.16 -17.62 11.01
C ASN A 3 1.21 -18.28 11.04
N VAL A 4 2.08 -17.93 10.11
CA VAL A 4 3.47 -18.38 10.03
C VAL A 4 4.37 -17.19 10.35
N PHE A 5 5.08 -17.26 11.46
CA PHE A 5 5.97 -16.20 11.93
C PHE A 5 7.44 -16.52 11.61
N LEU A 6 8.16 -15.51 11.15
CA LEU A 6 9.60 -15.60 10.92
C LEU A 6 10.36 -14.74 11.94
N ARG A 7 11.45 -15.27 12.50
CA ARG A 7 12.33 -14.52 13.41
C ARG A 7 13.19 -13.49 12.68
N LYS A 8 13.51 -13.76 11.41
CA LYS A 8 14.29 -12.88 10.53
C LYS A 8 13.58 -12.75 9.21
N VAL A 9 13.57 -11.53 8.68
CA VAL A 9 13.04 -11.21 7.36
C VAL A 9 14.14 -11.43 6.33
N GLU A 10 14.18 -12.64 5.77
CA GLU A 10 15.17 -13.07 4.76
C GLU A 10 14.41 -13.74 3.61
N GLY A 11 14.72 -13.40 2.37
CA GLY A 11 14.00 -13.92 1.19
C GLY A 11 13.98 -15.45 1.13
N ARG A 12 15.10 -16.12 1.49
CA ARG A 12 15.18 -17.59 1.54
C ARG A 12 14.24 -18.19 2.61
N SER A 13 14.14 -17.55 3.76
CA SER A 13 13.27 -17.99 4.86
C SER A 13 11.79 -17.82 4.49
N ILE A 14 11.44 -16.69 3.84
CA ILE A 14 10.13 -16.42 3.29
C ILE A 14 9.76 -17.49 2.25
N TYR A 15 10.61 -17.73 1.27
CA TYR A 15 10.40 -18.76 0.25
C TYR A 15 10.12 -20.13 0.88
N LYS A 16 10.98 -20.59 1.79
CA LYS A 16 10.81 -21.88 2.48
C LYS A 16 9.49 -21.97 3.25
N ALA A 17 9.07 -20.87 3.88
CA ALA A 17 7.80 -20.79 4.61
C ALA A 17 6.60 -20.92 3.65
N ILE A 18 6.60 -20.19 2.54
CA ILE A 18 5.55 -20.25 1.53
C ILE A 18 5.39 -21.68 1.00
N GLU A 19 6.49 -22.32 0.58
CA GLU A 19 6.45 -23.67 0.03
C GLU A 19 6.04 -24.72 1.08
N LYS A 20 6.64 -24.66 2.28
CA LYS A 20 6.40 -25.65 3.33
C LYS A 20 4.97 -25.59 3.88
N TYR A 21 4.48 -24.38 4.13
CA TYR A 21 3.19 -24.18 4.82
C TYR A 21 2.08 -23.77 3.85
N LYS A 22 2.36 -23.72 2.54
CA LYS A 22 1.39 -23.32 1.49
C LYS A 22 0.74 -21.97 1.81
N VAL A 23 1.59 -21.01 2.17
CA VAL A 23 1.14 -19.65 2.51
C VAL A 23 0.45 -19.03 1.30
N ASP A 24 -0.78 -18.57 1.49
CA ASP A 24 -1.62 -17.97 0.47
C ASP A 24 -1.78 -16.45 0.63
N HIS A 25 -1.40 -15.89 1.79
CA HIS A 25 -1.43 -14.46 2.04
C HIS A 25 -0.19 -14.02 2.81
N MET A 26 0.38 -12.88 2.45
CA MET A 26 1.45 -12.25 3.21
C MET A 26 1.38 -10.72 3.13
N CYS A 27 2.05 -10.05 4.06
CA CYS A 27 2.25 -8.61 4.02
C CYS A 27 3.74 -8.30 4.06
N GLY A 28 4.16 -7.22 3.40
CA GLY A 28 5.53 -6.76 3.44
C GLY A 28 5.72 -5.42 2.77
N ALA A 29 6.63 -4.60 3.33
CA ALA A 29 7.05 -3.36 2.68
C ALA A 29 7.81 -3.67 1.37
N PRO A 30 7.97 -2.70 0.45
CA PRO A 30 8.65 -2.92 -0.84
C PRO A 30 10.06 -3.53 -0.72
N ILE A 31 10.79 -3.23 0.36
CA ILE A 31 12.09 -3.86 0.63
C ILE A 31 11.98 -5.38 0.82
N VAL A 32 10.89 -5.84 1.45
CA VAL A 32 10.63 -7.28 1.63
C VAL A 32 10.30 -7.95 0.30
N LEU A 33 9.56 -7.26 -0.57
CA LEU A 33 9.27 -7.76 -1.92
C LEU A 33 10.57 -7.95 -2.72
N ASN A 34 11.52 -7.03 -2.62
CA ASN A 34 12.81 -7.15 -3.28
C ASN A 34 13.61 -8.36 -2.77
N LEU A 35 13.60 -8.63 -1.46
CA LEU A 35 14.23 -9.84 -0.90
C LEU A 35 13.58 -11.13 -1.42
N VAL A 36 12.26 -11.12 -1.60
CA VAL A 36 11.53 -12.24 -2.20
C VAL A 36 11.92 -12.41 -3.67
N ILE A 37 11.92 -11.34 -4.46
CA ILE A 37 12.32 -11.37 -5.88
C ILE A 37 13.71 -11.96 -6.03
N GLU A 38 14.69 -11.49 -5.25
CA GLU A 38 16.07 -12.00 -5.26
C GLU A 38 16.11 -13.51 -4.99
N ALA A 39 15.47 -13.94 -3.90
CA ALA A 39 15.49 -15.34 -3.49
C ALA A 39 14.82 -16.31 -4.49
N PHE A 40 13.84 -15.84 -5.24
CA PHE A 40 13.15 -16.63 -6.27
C PHE A 40 13.90 -16.59 -7.61
N SER A 41 14.43 -15.43 -8.00
CA SER A 41 15.17 -15.24 -9.25
C SER A 41 16.44 -16.09 -9.29
N ASP A 42 17.19 -16.17 -8.20
CA ASP A 42 18.40 -17.00 -8.07
C ASP A 42 18.13 -18.48 -8.34
N ARG A 43 16.88 -18.90 -8.24
CA ARG A 43 16.48 -20.31 -8.38
C ARG A 43 15.64 -20.61 -9.59
N GLN A 44 15.27 -19.58 -10.37
CA GLN A 44 14.34 -19.68 -11.50
C GLN A 44 13.02 -20.37 -11.12
N ILE A 45 12.49 -20.04 -9.95
CA ILE A 45 11.27 -20.65 -9.41
C ILE A 45 10.12 -19.65 -9.52
N THR A 46 8.96 -20.16 -9.89
CA THR A 46 7.67 -19.48 -9.77
C THR A 46 6.79 -20.24 -8.79
N LEU A 47 5.84 -19.56 -8.16
CA LEU A 47 4.90 -20.21 -7.26
C LEU A 47 3.96 -21.15 -8.03
N SER A 48 3.73 -22.34 -7.47
CA SER A 48 2.74 -23.30 -8.00
C SER A 48 1.29 -22.89 -7.73
N LYS A 49 1.08 -22.02 -6.73
CA LYS A 49 -0.20 -21.44 -6.35
C LYS A 49 0.00 -19.96 -6.06
N GLU A 50 -0.94 -19.13 -6.52
CA GLU A 50 -0.91 -17.69 -6.25
C GLU A 50 -0.83 -17.39 -4.74
N CYS A 51 0.07 -16.45 -4.39
CA CYS A 51 0.16 -15.89 -3.06
C CYS A 51 -0.21 -14.41 -3.11
N LYS A 52 -1.22 -14.01 -2.37
CA LYS A 52 -1.69 -12.62 -2.27
C LYS A 52 -0.78 -11.84 -1.33
N VAL A 53 -0.35 -10.66 -1.77
CA VAL A 53 0.56 -9.81 -1.01
C VAL A 53 0.00 -8.43 -0.84
N MET A 54 -0.12 -7.96 0.39
CA MET A 54 -0.40 -6.57 0.69
C MET A 54 0.91 -5.84 0.96
N THR A 55 1.16 -4.73 0.25
CA THR A 55 2.34 -3.89 0.44
C THR A 55 1.96 -2.45 0.78
N ALA A 56 2.69 -1.86 1.72
CA ALA A 56 2.51 -0.49 2.21
C ALA A 56 3.84 0.09 2.71
N ALA A 57 3.78 1.21 3.40
CA ALA A 57 4.88 1.97 4.01
C ALA A 57 5.73 2.79 3.03
N ALA A 58 5.75 2.46 1.75
CA ALA A 58 6.33 3.26 0.68
C ALA A 58 5.68 2.85 -0.65
N PRO A 59 5.63 3.73 -1.66
CA PRO A 59 5.15 3.37 -2.99
C PRO A 59 6.04 2.29 -3.62
N PRO A 60 5.49 1.13 -4.01
CA PRO A 60 6.27 0.10 -4.68
C PRO A 60 6.60 0.52 -6.11
N PRO A 61 7.89 0.42 -6.54
CA PRO A 61 8.22 0.68 -7.93
C PRO A 61 7.47 -0.27 -8.89
N PRO A 62 6.98 0.19 -10.05
CA PRO A 62 6.32 -0.66 -11.05
C PRO A 62 7.16 -1.90 -11.44
N LYS A 63 8.49 -1.74 -11.53
CA LYS A 63 9.43 -2.84 -11.80
C LYS A 63 9.32 -3.96 -10.75
N THR A 64 9.21 -3.60 -9.47
CA THR A 64 9.05 -4.57 -8.37
C THR A 64 7.70 -5.28 -8.48
N LEU A 65 6.63 -4.57 -8.76
CA LEU A 65 5.29 -5.15 -8.93
C LEU A 65 5.24 -6.13 -10.11
N LYS A 66 5.82 -5.75 -11.26
CA LYS A 66 5.96 -6.61 -12.43
C LYS A 66 6.77 -7.89 -12.12
N ALA A 67 7.87 -7.76 -11.38
CA ALA A 67 8.70 -8.90 -11.00
C ALA A 67 7.93 -9.86 -10.06
N MET A 68 7.24 -9.35 -9.05
CA MET A 68 6.39 -10.15 -8.16
C MET A 68 5.30 -10.89 -8.92
N GLN A 69 4.62 -10.22 -9.85
CA GLN A 69 3.57 -10.84 -10.68
C GLN A 69 4.10 -12.00 -11.52
N LYS A 70 5.29 -11.85 -12.12
CA LYS A 70 5.96 -12.93 -12.87
C LYS A 70 6.29 -14.15 -12.01
N LEU A 71 6.51 -13.97 -10.71
CA LEU A 71 6.78 -15.02 -9.76
C LEU A 71 5.52 -15.70 -9.20
N GLY A 72 4.33 -15.24 -9.58
CA GLY A 72 3.05 -15.80 -9.14
C GLY A 72 2.46 -15.12 -7.89
N PHE A 73 2.89 -13.89 -7.58
CA PHE A 73 2.31 -13.11 -6.49
C PHE A 73 1.28 -12.11 -7.02
N ALA A 74 0.13 -12.06 -6.36
CA ALA A 74 -0.88 -11.02 -6.57
C ALA A 74 -0.67 -9.89 -5.56
N VAL A 75 -0.03 -8.79 -5.98
CA VAL A 75 0.30 -7.67 -5.10
C VAL A 75 -0.80 -6.63 -5.12
N THR A 76 -1.27 -6.25 -3.94
CA THR A 76 -2.17 -5.11 -3.69
C THR A 76 -1.39 -4.03 -2.94
N HIS A 77 -1.30 -2.85 -3.54
CA HIS A 77 -0.71 -1.67 -2.91
C HIS A 77 -1.77 -0.96 -2.06
N VAL A 78 -1.42 -0.63 -0.83
CA VAL A 78 -2.28 0.12 0.07
C VAL A 78 -1.52 1.28 0.70
N TYR A 79 -2.24 2.31 1.10
CA TYR A 79 -1.70 3.43 1.86
C TYR A 79 -2.48 3.56 3.17
N GLY A 80 -1.77 3.96 4.20
CA GLY A 80 -2.32 4.28 5.51
C GLY A 80 -1.23 4.63 6.50
N LEU A 81 -1.66 5.16 7.62
CA LEU A 81 -0.83 5.66 8.71
C LEU A 81 -1.31 5.03 10.03
N THR A 82 -0.49 5.11 11.06
CA THR A 82 -0.89 4.74 12.44
C THR A 82 -2.09 5.57 12.88
N GLU A 83 -2.13 6.82 12.49
CA GLU A 83 -3.16 7.81 12.79
C GLU A 83 -4.54 7.49 12.21
N VAL A 84 -4.60 6.58 11.24
CA VAL A 84 -5.86 6.12 10.62
C VAL A 84 -6.07 4.61 10.77
N TYR A 85 -5.42 3.98 11.75
CA TYR A 85 -5.61 2.59 12.15
C TYR A 85 -5.24 1.55 11.09
N GLY A 86 -4.53 1.91 10.05
CA GLY A 86 -4.07 0.98 9.00
C GLY A 86 -4.39 1.47 7.59
N PRO A 87 -4.68 0.55 6.65
CA PRO A 87 -5.00 0.94 5.28
C PRO A 87 -6.26 1.79 5.20
N CYS A 88 -6.15 2.96 4.59
CA CYS A 88 -7.28 3.85 4.29
C CYS A 88 -7.46 4.09 2.79
N VAL A 89 -6.44 3.76 1.98
CA VAL A 89 -6.49 3.79 0.52
C VAL A 89 -5.97 2.47 -0.04
N VAL A 90 -6.61 1.96 -1.09
CA VAL A 90 -6.29 0.68 -1.71
C VAL A 90 -6.25 0.80 -3.23
N SER A 91 -5.21 0.25 -3.84
CA SER A 91 -5.12 0.10 -5.29
C SER A 91 -6.00 -1.06 -5.75
N THR A 92 -7.30 -0.77 -5.90
CA THR A 92 -8.29 -1.77 -6.35
C THR A 92 -8.04 -2.11 -7.80
N TRP A 93 -7.97 -3.41 -8.09
CA TRP A 93 -7.81 -3.92 -9.44
C TRP A 93 -9.17 -3.96 -10.17
N LYS A 94 -9.16 -3.59 -11.45
CA LYS A 94 -10.32 -3.73 -12.34
C LYS A 94 -10.06 -4.86 -13.33
N GLU A 95 -11.03 -5.75 -13.51
CA GLU A 95 -10.92 -6.90 -14.43
C GLU A 95 -10.61 -6.48 -15.87
N ASP A 96 -11.12 -5.33 -16.29
CA ASP A 96 -10.82 -4.75 -17.62
C ASP A 96 -9.33 -4.49 -17.87
N TRP A 97 -8.50 -4.49 -16.83
CA TRP A 97 -7.05 -4.29 -16.95
C TRP A 97 -6.27 -5.59 -17.15
N ASP A 98 -6.91 -6.76 -17.08
CA ASP A 98 -6.23 -8.06 -17.23
C ASP A 98 -5.64 -8.26 -18.63
N HIS A 99 -6.22 -7.62 -19.64
CA HIS A 99 -5.76 -7.70 -21.03
C HIS A 99 -4.58 -6.75 -21.34
N LEU A 100 -4.26 -5.81 -20.45
CA LEU A 100 -3.18 -4.85 -20.64
C LEU A 100 -1.80 -5.52 -20.57
N PRO A 101 -0.80 -4.96 -21.28
CA PRO A 101 0.60 -5.38 -21.11
C PRO A 101 1.05 -5.30 -19.63
N LEU A 102 1.93 -6.22 -19.21
CA LEU A 102 2.40 -6.31 -17.83
C LEU A 102 3.02 -4.99 -17.30
N ASP A 103 3.62 -4.18 -18.17
CA ASP A 103 4.18 -2.88 -17.77
C ASP A 103 3.08 -1.88 -17.43
N GLU A 104 2.00 -1.87 -18.20
CA GLU A 104 0.84 -1.02 -17.94
C GLU A 104 0.12 -1.46 -16.67
N GLN A 105 -0.08 -2.78 -16.50
CA GLN A 105 -0.63 -3.34 -15.27
C GLN A 105 0.19 -2.94 -14.04
N ALA A 106 1.52 -3.00 -14.12
CA ALA A 106 2.41 -2.63 -13.04
C ALA A 106 2.32 -1.13 -12.71
N ASN A 107 2.20 -0.26 -13.72
CA ASN A 107 2.01 1.17 -13.53
C ASN A 107 0.67 1.49 -12.85
N LEU A 108 -0.41 0.80 -13.23
CA LEU A 108 -1.72 0.96 -12.60
C LEU A 108 -1.69 0.49 -11.13
N LYS A 109 -1.06 -0.65 -10.84
CA LYS A 109 -0.90 -1.18 -9.48
C LYS A 109 -0.02 -0.32 -8.59
N ALA A 110 0.88 0.49 -9.17
CA ALA A 110 1.75 1.38 -8.41
C ALA A 110 1.01 2.61 -7.85
N ARG A 111 -0.18 2.92 -8.36
CA ARG A 111 -1.03 3.99 -7.81
C ARG A 111 -1.50 3.60 -6.40
N GLN A 112 -1.78 4.59 -5.55
CA GLN A 112 -2.39 4.35 -4.24
C GLN A 112 -3.82 3.84 -4.37
N GLY A 113 -4.57 4.33 -5.35
CA GLY A 113 -5.90 3.84 -5.65
C GLY A 113 -7.03 4.72 -5.12
N ILE A 114 -8.00 4.11 -4.47
CA ILE A 114 -9.22 4.75 -3.98
C ILE A 114 -9.38 4.53 -2.48
N GLU A 115 -10.30 5.24 -1.86
CA GLU A 115 -10.67 5.04 -0.46
C GLU A 115 -11.03 3.59 -0.15
N TYR A 116 -10.59 3.12 0.99
CA TYR A 116 -10.95 1.80 1.50
C TYR A 116 -12.34 1.84 2.16
N LEU A 117 -13.03 0.70 2.18
CA LEU A 117 -14.44 0.59 2.62
C LEU A 117 -14.76 1.19 4.00
N VAL A 118 -13.77 1.37 4.86
CA VAL A 118 -13.94 1.92 6.21
C VAL A 118 -13.49 3.37 6.32
N GLN A 119 -12.96 3.95 5.24
CA GLN A 119 -12.65 5.37 5.12
C GLN A 119 -13.90 6.12 4.69
N GLU A 120 -14.23 7.24 5.34
CA GLU A 120 -15.44 8.00 5.02
C GLU A 120 -15.20 9.00 3.89
N ASP A 121 -14.02 9.64 3.89
CA ASP A 121 -13.76 10.72 2.93
C ASP A 121 -12.25 10.98 2.77
N ILE A 122 -11.87 11.33 1.56
CA ILE A 122 -10.50 11.71 1.17
C ILE A 122 -10.58 13.04 0.42
N ASN A 123 -9.65 13.94 0.69
CA ASN A 123 -9.49 15.16 -0.08
C ASN A 123 -8.00 15.44 -0.33
N VAL A 124 -7.71 16.20 -1.37
CA VAL A 124 -6.37 16.75 -1.62
C VAL A 124 -6.49 18.24 -1.79
N ILE A 125 -5.73 19.00 -1.02
CA ILE A 125 -5.83 20.46 -0.99
C ILE A 125 -4.51 21.14 -1.39
N ASP A 126 -4.62 22.34 -1.93
CA ASP A 126 -3.47 23.25 -2.02
C ASP A 126 -3.11 23.74 -0.61
N VAL A 127 -1.89 23.47 -0.17
CA VAL A 127 -1.40 23.82 1.19
C VAL A 127 -1.43 25.33 1.46
N LYS A 128 -1.38 26.17 0.41
CA LYS A 128 -1.34 27.62 0.57
C LYS A 128 -2.73 28.25 0.69
N THR A 129 -3.69 27.73 -0.09
CA THR A 129 -5.05 28.30 -0.12
C THR A 129 -6.03 27.53 0.73
N GLY A 130 -5.78 26.25 1.02
CA GLY A 130 -6.72 25.35 1.68
C GLY A 130 -7.84 24.84 0.78
N ASP A 131 -7.86 25.22 -0.50
CA ASP A 131 -8.86 24.80 -1.45
C ASP A 131 -8.58 23.39 -1.99
N SER A 132 -9.63 22.62 -2.29
CA SER A 132 -9.49 21.33 -2.96
C SER A 132 -8.88 21.51 -4.35
N ILE A 133 -7.91 20.67 -4.69
CA ILE A 133 -7.30 20.66 -6.02
C ILE A 133 -8.10 19.79 -6.99
N PRO A 134 -7.96 19.98 -8.32
CA PRO A 134 -8.57 19.11 -9.32
C PRO A 134 -7.96 17.70 -9.27
N TRP A 135 -8.81 16.68 -9.45
CA TRP A 135 -8.40 15.25 -9.50
C TRP A 135 -7.87 14.90 -10.91
N ASP A 136 -6.83 15.59 -11.33
CA ASP A 136 -6.25 15.48 -12.68
C ASP A 136 -5.01 14.55 -12.73
N GLY A 137 -4.58 14.03 -11.57
CA GLY A 137 -3.39 13.18 -11.45
C GLY A 137 -2.08 13.91 -11.74
N LYS A 138 -2.05 15.26 -11.61
CA LYS A 138 -0.89 16.12 -11.91
C LYS A 138 -0.70 17.22 -10.88
N THR A 139 -1.80 17.88 -10.48
CA THR A 139 -1.75 18.96 -9.51
C THR A 139 -1.43 18.39 -8.14
N ILE A 140 -0.33 18.86 -7.53
CA ILE A 140 0.16 18.34 -6.24
C ILE A 140 -0.50 19.11 -5.11
N GLY A 141 -1.03 18.39 -4.12
CA GLY A 141 -1.56 18.93 -2.87
C GLY A 141 -1.27 18.04 -1.68
N GLU A 142 -1.73 18.43 -0.50
CA GLU A 142 -1.68 17.63 0.70
C GLU A 142 -2.90 16.70 0.79
N LEU A 143 -2.66 15.43 1.12
CA LEU A 143 -3.72 14.45 1.36
C LEU A 143 -4.36 14.68 2.72
N LEU A 144 -5.68 14.81 2.74
CA LEU A 144 -6.49 14.90 3.93
C LEU A 144 -7.39 13.67 4.08
N LEU A 145 -7.59 13.24 5.31
CA LEU A 145 -8.41 12.08 5.64
C LEU A 145 -9.46 12.44 6.69
N ARG A 146 -10.66 11.87 6.54
CA ARG A 146 -11.73 12.01 7.52
C ARG A 146 -12.50 10.69 7.65
N GLY A 147 -12.85 10.32 8.87
CA GLY A 147 -13.65 9.13 9.11
C GLY A 147 -13.44 8.51 10.49
N ASN A 148 -14.22 7.49 10.77
CA ASN A 148 -14.25 6.80 12.05
C ASN A 148 -12.94 6.06 12.39
N ILE A 149 -12.10 5.79 11.41
CA ILE A 149 -10.79 5.13 11.60
C ILE A 149 -9.70 6.13 11.95
N THR A 150 -9.96 7.43 11.81
CA THR A 150 -8.99 8.48 12.16
C THR A 150 -8.86 8.59 13.68
N MET A 151 -7.64 8.71 14.18
CA MET A 151 -7.33 8.82 15.60
C MET A 151 -8.05 10.01 16.24
N LYS A 152 -8.24 9.96 17.55
CA LYS A 152 -8.75 11.11 18.35
C LYS A 152 -7.69 12.19 18.59
N GLY A 153 -6.43 11.82 18.47
CA GLY A 153 -5.30 12.72 18.69
C GLY A 153 -4.07 12.01 19.25
N TYR A 154 -2.98 12.74 19.37
CA TYR A 154 -1.74 12.27 19.98
C TYR A 154 -1.81 12.27 21.50
N LEU A 155 -1.37 11.18 22.12
CA LEU A 155 -1.43 11.00 23.57
C LEU A 155 -0.66 12.09 24.30
N LYS A 156 -1.37 12.84 25.19
CA LYS A 156 -0.82 13.93 26.00
C LYS A 156 -0.10 15.03 25.19
N ASN A 157 -0.46 15.19 23.93
CA ASN A 157 0.10 16.22 23.05
C ASN A 157 -1.02 16.96 22.31
N ILE A 158 -1.61 17.92 23.04
CA ILE A 158 -2.75 18.71 22.55
C ILE A 158 -2.34 19.60 21.37
N ASP A 159 -1.15 20.16 21.41
CA ASP A 159 -0.68 21.09 20.38
C ASP A 159 -0.45 20.38 19.06
N ALA A 160 0.27 19.24 19.04
CA ALA A 160 0.40 18.42 17.85
C ALA A 160 -0.95 17.88 17.35
N THR A 161 -1.90 17.60 18.26
CA THR A 161 -3.25 17.18 17.86
C THR A 161 -3.99 18.30 17.14
N LYS A 162 -3.92 19.54 17.66
CA LYS A 162 -4.55 20.71 16.99
C LYS A 162 -3.92 21.01 15.64
N GLU A 163 -2.58 20.87 15.54
CA GLU A 163 -1.86 21.05 14.27
C GLU A 163 -2.26 20.01 13.22
N ALA A 164 -2.46 18.75 13.67
CA ALA A 164 -2.84 17.66 12.77
C ALA A 164 -4.31 17.67 12.36
N PHE A 165 -5.16 18.45 12.99
CA PHE A 165 -6.59 18.52 12.69
C PHE A 165 -7.06 19.94 12.43
N ASP A 166 -7.65 20.17 11.27
CA ASP A 166 -8.35 21.39 10.94
C ASP A 166 -9.70 21.08 10.31
N ASN A 167 -10.75 21.80 10.71
CA ASN A 167 -12.12 21.68 10.18
C ASN A 167 -12.64 20.22 10.06
N GLY A 168 -12.23 19.34 10.99
CA GLY A 168 -12.65 17.95 11.02
C GLY A 168 -11.88 17.03 10.06
N TRP A 169 -10.83 17.53 9.41
CA TRP A 169 -9.92 16.75 8.59
C TRP A 169 -8.60 16.50 9.30
N PHE A 170 -8.06 15.31 9.12
CA PHE A 170 -6.71 14.95 9.52
C PHE A 170 -5.74 15.28 8.38
N HIS A 171 -4.78 16.13 8.67
CA HIS A 171 -3.69 16.52 7.79
C HIS A 171 -2.59 15.46 7.86
N THR A 172 -2.35 14.76 6.75
CA THR A 172 -1.39 13.65 6.75
C THR A 172 0.06 14.10 6.65
N GLY A 173 0.31 15.29 6.11
CA GLY A 173 1.64 15.77 5.72
C GLY A 173 2.18 15.08 4.45
N ASP A 174 1.43 14.16 3.85
CA ASP A 174 1.82 13.46 2.63
C ASP A 174 1.28 14.18 1.39
N LEU A 175 2.07 14.20 0.32
CA LEU A 175 1.68 14.78 -0.95
C LEU A 175 0.96 13.77 -1.83
N ALA A 176 -0.09 14.25 -2.51
CA ALA A 176 -0.89 13.47 -3.45
C ALA A 176 -1.23 14.27 -4.72
N VAL A 177 -1.71 13.59 -5.74
CA VAL A 177 -2.20 14.15 -7.00
C VAL A 177 -3.55 13.57 -7.38
#